data_be77047e57294938bf42e97308488b03
#
_entry.id   be77047e57294938bf42e97308488b03
#
_cell.length_a   1.000
_cell.length_b   1.000
_cell.length_c   1.000
_cell.angle_alpha   90.00
_cell.angle_beta   90.00
_cell.angle_gamma   90.00
#
_symmetry.space_group_name_H-M   'P 1'
#
loop_
_entity.id
_entity.type
_entity.pdbx_description
1 polymer ?
#
loop_
_entity_poly.entity_id
_entity_poly.type
_entity_poly.pdbx_seq_one_letter_code
_entity_poly.pdbx_strand_id
1 'polypeptide(L)'
;MDKIQRVRSAIAGHDVDRIPAGFWTHFPPAASTGRAMADAHLDFYRRSGVDFVKVMNDNPYRLVGLDRIDRPSDWRRLRPEPRDSRGRLAYLDGVKAILDAVGHEALVIVTVFNPFATANDNRSGSLDFSDLTFGGISAHLKEDPEATAAA
;
A
#
# COMPACT_ATOMS: atom_id res chain seq x y z
N MET A 1 -7.39 2.46 -29.18
CA MET A 1 -8.01 2.87 -27.90
C MET A 1 -6.90 3.41 -27.00
N ASP A 2 -7.08 4.56 -26.33
CA ASP A 2 -6.11 5.02 -25.33
C ASP A 2 -6.18 4.17 -24.06
N LYS A 3 -5.18 4.35 -23.15
CA LYS A 3 -5.05 3.53 -21.96
C LYS A 3 -6.24 3.68 -20.99
N ILE A 4 -6.73 4.92 -20.79
CA ILE A 4 -7.85 5.20 -19.90
C ILE A 4 -9.14 4.58 -20.44
N GLN A 5 -9.41 4.76 -21.72
CA GLN A 5 -10.58 4.17 -22.38
C GLN A 5 -10.55 2.64 -22.30
N ARG A 6 -9.38 2.03 -22.58
CA ARG A 6 -9.21 0.56 -22.52
C ARG A 6 -9.54 0.01 -21.14
N VAL A 7 -8.97 0.60 -20.08
CA VAL A 7 -9.24 0.14 -18.70
C VAL A 7 -10.71 0.34 -18.33
N ARG A 8 -11.29 1.50 -18.63
CA ARG A 8 -12.70 1.78 -18.32
C ARG A 8 -13.66 0.87 -19.08
N SER A 9 -13.41 0.61 -20.38
CA SER A 9 -14.22 -0.30 -21.19
C SER A 9 -14.14 -1.73 -20.65
N ALA A 10 -12.95 -2.21 -20.29
CA ALA A 10 -12.79 -3.54 -19.71
C ALA A 10 -13.54 -3.67 -18.37
N ILE A 11 -13.48 -2.68 -17.48
CA ILE A 11 -14.22 -2.66 -16.23
C ILE A 11 -15.74 -2.67 -16.48
N ALA A 12 -16.20 -1.98 -17.51
CA ALA A 12 -17.62 -1.95 -17.89
C ALA A 12 -18.10 -3.19 -18.66
N GLY A 13 -17.23 -4.16 -18.94
CA GLY A 13 -17.55 -5.36 -19.72
C GLY A 13 -17.76 -5.08 -21.22
N HIS A 14 -17.22 -3.98 -21.73
CA HIS A 14 -17.27 -3.65 -23.14
C HIS A 14 -16.05 -4.22 -23.88
N ASP A 15 -16.18 -4.33 -25.23
CA ASP A 15 -15.09 -4.75 -26.09
C ASP A 15 -13.88 -3.81 -25.99
N VAL A 16 -12.70 -4.39 -25.99
CA VAL A 16 -11.41 -3.69 -25.94
C VAL A 16 -10.49 -4.17 -27.06
N ASP A 17 -9.57 -3.31 -27.50
CA ASP A 17 -8.59 -3.65 -28.51
C ASP A 17 -7.55 -4.68 -28.03
N ARG A 18 -7.31 -4.74 -26.72
CA ARG A 18 -6.54 -5.77 -26.01
C ARG A 18 -6.87 -5.74 -24.51
N ILE A 19 -6.59 -6.81 -23.82
CA ILE A 19 -6.75 -6.87 -22.35
C ILE A 19 -5.82 -5.84 -21.71
N PRO A 20 -6.36 -4.91 -20.87
CA PRO A 20 -5.54 -3.97 -20.14
C PRO A 20 -4.67 -4.69 -19.11
N ALA A 21 -3.41 -4.29 -19.02
CA ALA A 21 -2.45 -4.88 -18.10
C ALA A 21 -1.86 -3.82 -17.17
N GLY A 22 -1.69 -4.21 -15.92
CA GLY A 22 -0.97 -3.44 -14.91
C GLY A 22 -0.16 -4.36 -14.02
N PHE A 23 1.08 -3.99 -13.78
CA PHE A 23 1.98 -4.70 -12.89
C PHE A 23 2.47 -3.77 -11.80
N TRP A 24 3.01 -4.35 -10.76
CA TRP A 24 3.59 -3.64 -9.64
C TRP A 24 4.89 -4.32 -9.21
N THR A 25 5.71 -3.59 -8.53
CA THR A 25 6.92 -4.09 -7.89
C THR A 25 7.16 -3.33 -6.59
N HIS A 26 7.92 -3.92 -5.70
CA HIS A 26 8.46 -3.22 -4.55
C HIS A 26 9.71 -2.46 -4.97
N PHE A 27 9.85 -1.25 -4.44
CA PHE A 27 11.04 -0.43 -4.66
C PHE A 27 11.92 -0.43 -3.41
N PRO A 28 13.21 -0.09 -3.54
CA PRO A 28 14.07 0.05 -2.37
C PRO A 28 13.50 1.05 -1.34
N PRO A 29 13.80 0.89 -0.04
CA PRO A 29 13.29 1.78 1.01
C PRO A 29 13.51 3.28 0.75
N ALA A 30 14.59 3.65 0.07
CA ALA A 30 14.87 5.03 -0.33
C ALA A 30 13.84 5.60 -1.34
N ALA A 31 13.06 4.74 -1.99
CA ALA A 31 12.00 5.10 -2.95
C ALA A 31 10.59 4.76 -2.43
N SER A 32 10.38 4.67 -1.11
CA SER A 32 9.09 4.34 -0.52
C SER A 32 8.14 5.55 -0.36
N THR A 33 8.65 6.78 -0.43
CA THR A 33 7.85 8.00 -0.26
C THR A 33 8.37 9.17 -1.11
N GLY A 34 7.58 10.21 -1.23
CA GLY A 34 7.97 11.49 -1.84
C GLY A 34 8.36 11.40 -3.30
N ARG A 35 9.27 12.27 -3.70
CA ARG A 35 9.72 12.38 -5.08
C ARG A 35 10.40 11.11 -5.59
N ALA A 36 11.22 10.47 -4.77
CA ALA A 36 11.92 9.24 -5.15
C ALA A 36 10.93 8.08 -5.46
N MET A 37 9.84 7.98 -4.69
CA MET A 37 8.74 7.04 -4.98
C MET A 37 8.08 7.36 -6.32
N ALA A 38 7.78 8.64 -6.57
CA ALA A 38 7.17 9.05 -7.82
C ALA A 38 8.06 8.74 -9.03
N ASP A 39 9.33 9.07 -8.97
CA ASP A 39 10.29 8.83 -10.06
C ASP A 39 10.43 7.34 -10.37
N ALA A 40 10.50 6.49 -9.34
CA ALA A 40 10.59 5.04 -9.50
C ALA A 40 9.34 4.45 -10.19
N HIS A 41 8.12 4.86 -9.77
CA HIS A 41 6.87 4.42 -10.38
C HIS A 41 6.71 4.92 -11.82
N LEU A 42 7.09 6.16 -12.10
CA LEU A 42 7.03 6.74 -13.44
C LEU A 42 8.02 6.08 -14.40
N ASP A 43 9.24 5.77 -13.94
CA ASP A 43 10.21 5.02 -14.74
C ASP A 43 9.69 3.61 -15.06
N PHE A 44 9.18 2.90 -14.05
CA PHE A 44 8.57 1.60 -14.23
C PHE A 44 7.39 1.63 -15.22
N TYR A 45 6.47 2.59 -15.08
CA TYR A 45 5.34 2.78 -15.98
C TYR A 45 5.77 3.00 -17.43
N ARG A 46 6.75 3.88 -17.66
CA ARG A 46 7.24 4.20 -19.00
C ARG A 46 7.92 2.99 -19.68
N ARG A 47 8.69 2.23 -18.89
CA ARG A 47 9.47 1.09 -19.41
C ARG A 47 8.64 -0.17 -19.59
N SER A 48 7.66 -0.41 -18.76
CA SER A 48 6.84 -1.63 -18.82
C SER A 48 5.71 -1.58 -19.82
N GLY A 49 5.28 -0.37 -20.26
CA GLY A 49 4.19 -0.22 -21.22
C GLY A 49 2.80 -0.59 -20.68
N VAL A 50 2.64 -0.69 -19.35
CA VAL A 50 1.36 -0.99 -18.69
C VAL A 50 0.27 0.05 -18.96
N ASP A 51 -0.98 -0.32 -18.78
CA ASP A 51 -2.14 0.53 -19.07
C ASP A 51 -2.55 1.45 -17.92
N PHE A 52 -2.13 1.13 -16.70
CA PHE A 52 -2.39 1.96 -15.51
C PHE A 52 -1.22 1.88 -14.54
N VAL A 53 -1.06 2.91 -13.74
CA VAL A 53 -0.05 2.94 -12.68
C VAL A 53 -0.63 2.34 -11.41
N LYS A 54 -0.04 1.29 -10.90
CA LYS A 54 -0.34 0.78 -9.55
C LYS A 54 0.74 1.25 -8.59
N VAL A 55 0.37 2.21 -7.74
CA VAL A 55 1.27 2.70 -6.69
C VAL A 55 1.29 1.70 -5.55
N MET A 56 2.46 1.11 -5.31
CA MET A 56 2.68 0.24 -4.16
C MET A 56 2.91 1.08 -2.92
N ASN A 57 2.28 0.71 -1.82
CA ASN A 57 2.50 1.38 -0.55
C ASN A 57 3.59 0.64 0.24
N ASP A 58 4.84 0.99 -0.05
CA ASP A 58 6.02 0.47 0.67
C ASP A 58 6.37 1.34 1.90
N ASN A 59 5.53 2.31 2.24
CA ASN A 59 5.67 3.12 3.43
C ASN A 59 5.09 2.37 4.63
N PRO A 60 5.92 1.96 5.61
CA PRO A 60 5.44 1.15 6.73
C PRO A 60 4.46 1.96 7.61
N TYR A 61 3.39 1.31 8.02
CA TYR A 61 2.51 1.85 9.04
C TYR A 61 3.24 1.85 10.39
N ARG A 62 3.17 2.98 11.10
CA ARG A 62 3.85 3.13 12.38
C ARG A 62 2.92 2.78 13.52
N LEU A 63 3.44 2.07 14.50
CA LEU A 63 2.80 1.96 15.80
C LEU A 63 2.82 3.33 16.48
N VAL A 64 1.65 3.80 16.93
CA VAL A 64 1.52 5.04 17.69
C VAL A 64 1.03 4.69 19.09
N GLY A 65 1.78 5.11 20.10
CA GLY A 65 1.52 4.80 21.50
C GLY A 65 2.25 3.56 22.04
N LEU A 66 2.97 2.84 21.16
CA LEU A 66 3.73 1.64 21.49
C LEU A 66 4.96 1.53 20.59
N ASP A 67 6.02 0.93 21.10
CA ASP A 67 7.20 0.56 20.30
C ASP A 67 7.03 -0.83 19.67
N ARG A 68 6.28 -1.72 20.32
CA ARG A 68 6.00 -3.08 19.86
C ARG A 68 4.74 -3.66 20.50
N ILE A 69 4.20 -4.69 19.90
CA ILE A 69 3.02 -5.44 20.37
C ILE A 69 3.46 -6.84 20.76
N ASP A 70 3.48 -7.12 22.06
CA ASP A 70 3.96 -8.41 22.61
C ASP A 70 2.82 -9.31 23.09
N ARG A 71 1.67 -8.74 23.45
CA ARG A 71 0.52 -9.45 24.03
C ARG A 71 -0.81 -8.84 23.56
N PRO A 72 -1.92 -9.59 23.65
CA PRO A 72 -3.24 -9.12 23.20
C PRO A 72 -3.67 -7.76 23.77
N SER A 73 -3.39 -7.50 25.05
CA SER A 73 -3.77 -6.24 25.69
C SER A 73 -3.07 -5.00 25.13
N ASP A 74 -1.96 -5.16 24.42
CA ASP A 74 -1.23 -4.04 23.83
C ASP A 74 -2.00 -3.41 22.66
N TRP A 75 -2.83 -4.18 21.95
CA TRP A 75 -3.67 -3.66 20.85
C TRP A 75 -4.55 -2.48 21.30
N ARG A 76 -5.08 -2.52 22.51
CA ARG A 76 -5.91 -1.44 23.07
C ARG A 76 -5.16 -0.11 23.28
N ARG A 77 -3.85 -0.14 23.27
CA ARG A 77 -2.97 1.04 23.46
C ARG A 77 -2.63 1.74 22.15
N LEU A 78 -2.89 1.12 21.02
CA LEU A 78 -2.68 1.75 19.72
C LEU A 78 -3.50 3.03 19.59
N ARG A 79 -2.94 3.98 18.89
CA ARG A 79 -3.59 5.25 18.55
C ARG A 79 -3.54 5.44 17.04
N PRO A 80 -4.54 6.05 16.44
CA PRO A 80 -4.48 6.41 15.01
C PRO A 80 -3.25 7.28 14.72
N GLU A 81 -2.57 6.99 13.63
CA GLU A 81 -1.50 7.85 13.16
C GLU A 81 -2.07 9.24 12.79
N PRO A 82 -1.45 10.35 13.25
CA PRO A 82 -1.89 11.70 12.91
C PRO A 82 -1.98 11.89 11.39
N ARG A 83 -3.03 12.60 10.95
CA ARG A 83 -3.26 12.83 9.52
C ARG A 83 -2.14 13.64 8.86
N ASP A 84 -1.45 14.44 9.63
CA ASP A 84 -0.33 15.31 9.26
C ASP A 84 1.04 14.69 9.59
N SER A 85 1.11 13.39 9.85
CA SER A 85 2.39 12.73 10.07
C SER A 85 3.30 12.89 8.85
N ARG A 86 4.59 13.10 9.10
CA ARG A 86 5.59 13.32 8.04
C ARG A 86 5.61 12.19 7.00
N GLY A 87 5.53 10.94 7.46
CA GLY A 87 5.54 9.77 6.57
C GLY A 87 4.32 9.76 5.64
N ARG A 88 3.14 10.00 6.21
CA ARG A 88 1.89 10.07 5.45
C ARG A 88 1.89 11.21 4.44
N LEU A 89 2.30 12.41 4.84
CA LEU A 89 2.36 13.55 3.93
C LEU A 89 3.36 13.30 2.80
N ALA A 90 4.55 12.78 3.10
CA ALA A 90 5.53 12.45 2.07
C ALA A 90 5.03 11.37 1.09
N TYR A 91 4.26 10.38 1.56
CA TYR A 91 3.62 9.41 0.68
C TYR A 91 2.58 10.07 -0.24
N LEU A 92 1.70 10.92 0.31
CA LEU A 92 0.69 11.65 -0.46
C LEU A 92 1.31 12.60 -1.49
N ASP A 93 2.42 13.25 -1.16
CA ASP A 93 3.18 14.08 -2.10
C ASP A 93 3.72 13.27 -3.28
N GLY A 94 4.19 12.05 -3.02
CA GLY A 94 4.62 11.13 -4.07
C GLY A 94 3.46 10.69 -4.98
N VAL A 95 2.31 10.33 -4.40
CA VAL A 95 1.09 9.98 -5.16
C VAL A 95 0.64 11.17 -6.01
N LYS A 96 0.63 12.37 -5.42
CA LYS A 96 0.29 13.60 -6.16
C LYS A 96 1.23 13.83 -7.34
N ALA A 97 2.53 13.66 -7.16
CA ALA A 97 3.50 13.84 -8.24
C ALA A 97 3.30 12.84 -9.38
N ILE A 98 2.90 11.59 -9.08
CA ILE A 98 2.53 10.60 -10.10
C ILE A 98 1.28 11.05 -10.86
N LEU A 99 0.23 11.47 -10.15
CA LEU A 99 -1.02 11.95 -10.75
C LEU A 99 -0.79 13.16 -11.65
N ASP A 100 0.00 14.13 -11.20
CA ASP A 100 0.32 15.33 -11.99
C ASP A 100 1.08 14.97 -13.28
N ALA A 101 1.92 13.90 -13.24
CA ALA A 101 2.72 13.49 -14.39
C ALA A 101 1.94 12.66 -15.42
N VAL A 102 1.06 11.75 -14.99
CA VAL A 102 0.44 10.76 -15.90
C VAL A 102 -1.06 10.62 -15.78
N GLY A 103 -1.72 11.33 -14.88
CA GLY A 103 -3.17 11.21 -14.65
C GLY A 103 -4.04 11.59 -15.85
N HIS A 104 -3.47 12.28 -16.83
CA HIS A 104 -4.13 12.63 -18.09
C HIS A 104 -4.04 11.52 -19.15
N GLU A 105 -3.14 10.56 -19.01
CA GLU A 105 -2.90 9.47 -19.98
C GLU A 105 -3.13 8.07 -19.43
N ALA A 106 -3.10 7.90 -18.08
CA ALA A 106 -3.31 6.61 -17.43
C ALA A 106 -4.05 6.77 -16.10
N LEU A 107 -4.85 5.76 -15.75
CA LEU A 107 -5.41 5.68 -14.41
C LEU A 107 -4.32 5.38 -13.39
N VAL A 108 -4.46 5.95 -12.21
CA VAL A 108 -3.56 5.70 -11.06
C VAL A 108 -4.38 5.04 -9.97
N ILE A 109 -3.95 3.87 -9.52
CA ILE A 109 -4.53 3.15 -8.39
C ILE A 109 -3.51 3.02 -7.27
N VAL A 110 -3.97 3.06 -6.04
CA VAL A 110 -3.13 2.99 -4.85
C VAL A 110 -3.42 1.70 -4.10
N THR A 111 -2.37 1.02 -3.63
CA THR A 111 -2.54 -0.15 -2.76
C THR A 111 -2.87 0.30 -1.35
N VAL A 112 -3.98 -0.22 -0.83
CA VAL A 112 -4.37 -0.09 0.58
C VAL A 112 -4.44 -1.49 1.17
N PHE A 113 -3.60 -1.78 2.14
CA PHE A 113 -3.61 -3.07 2.82
C PHE A 113 -4.80 -3.16 3.77
N ASN A 114 -5.33 -4.37 3.94
CA ASN A 114 -6.39 -4.60 4.91
C ASN A 114 -5.83 -4.52 6.35
N PRO A 115 -6.69 -4.25 7.36
CA PRO A 115 -6.24 -4.08 8.74
C PRO A 115 -5.50 -5.29 9.30
N PHE A 116 -5.92 -6.50 8.94
CA PHE A 116 -5.29 -7.73 9.43
C PHE A 116 -3.85 -7.89 8.90
N ALA A 117 -3.62 -7.66 7.59
CA ALA A 117 -2.27 -7.67 7.03
C ALA A 117 -1.39 -6.62 7.68
N THR A 118 -1.89 -5.39 7.82
CA THR A 118 -1.17 -4.29 8.50
C THR A 118 -0.82 -4.63 9.95
N ALA A 119 -1.74 -5.23 10.69
CA ALA A 119 -1.50 -5.63 12.07
C ALA A 119 -0.45 -6.75 12.18
N ASN A 120 -0.46 -7.70 11.25
CA ASN A 120 0.54 -8.76 11.21
C ASN A 120 1.95 -8.20 10.92
N ASP A 121 2.07 -7.29 9.94
CA ASP A 121 3.34 -6.65 9.58
C ASP A 121 3.91 -5.84 10.73
N ASN A 122 3.08 -5.07 11.42
CA ASN A 122 3.48 -4.26 12.57
C ASN A 122 4.01 -5.08 13.74
N ARG A 123 3.55 -6.32 13.89
CA ARG A 123 4.05 -7.23 14.93
C ARG A 123 5.40 -7.83 14.58
N SER A 124 5.62 -8.21 13.35
CA SER A 124 6.87 -8.82 12.90
C SER A 124 8.03 -7.82 12.83
N GLY A 125 7.72 -6.51 12.76
CA GLY A 125 8.73 -5.47 12.57
C GLY A 125 9.44 -5.54 11.22
N SER A 126 8.95 -6.39 10.32
CA SER A 126 9.53 -6.66 9.01
C SER A 126 8.45 -6.58 7.94
N LEU A 127 8.78 -5.88 6.85
CA LEU A 127 8.06 -5.99 5.58
C LEU A 127 8.47 -7.26 4.81
N ASP A 128 9.08 -8.22 5.48
CA ASP A 128 9.45 -9.48 4.87
C ASP A 128 8.22 -10.36 4.70
N PHE A 129 7.64 -10.30 3.52
CA PHE A 129 6.52 -11.15 3.12
C PHE A 129 6.84 -12.65 3.12
N SER A 130 8.10 -13.04 3.34
CA SER A 130 8.49 -14.45 3.49
C SER A 130 8.03 -15.02 4.83
N ASP A 131 7.78 -14.17 5.82
CA ASP A 131 7.27 -14.55 7.14
C ASP A 131 5.73 -14.42 7.21
N LEU A 132 5.05 -14.75 6.12
CA LEU A 132 3.59 -14.92 6.04
C LEU A 132 3.06 -16.06 6.94
N THR A 133 3.83 -16.49 7.90
CA THR A 133 3.31 -17.23 9.02
C THR A 133 2.42 -16.27 9.81
N PHE A 134 1.14 -16.30 9.51
CA PHE A 134 0.05 -15.61 10.23
C PHE A 134 0.05 -15.88 11.75
N GLY A 135 1.18 -16.31 12.29
CA GLY A 135 1.36 -16.73 13.67
C GLY A 135 1.15 -15.62 14.68
N GLY A 136 1.49 -14.39 14.29
CA GLY A 136 1.52 -13.29 15.23
C GLY A 136 0.17 -12.82 15.74
N ILE A 137 -0.60 -12.17 14.89
CA ILE A 137 -1.95 -11.70 15.27
C ILE A 137 -2.90 -12.88 15.51
N SER A 138 -2.74 -13.98 14.78
CA SER A 138 -3.54 -15.19 14.96
C SER A 138 -3.35 -15.83 16.33
N ALA A 139 -2.14 -15.79 16.91
CA ALA A 139 -1.91 -16.25 18.27
C ALA A 139 -2.63 -15.37 19.29
N HIS A 140 -2.53 -14.04 19.14
CA HIS A 140 -3.22 -13.10 20.00
C HIS A 140 -4.76 -13.21 19.90
N LEU A 141 -5.29 -13.43 18.69
CA LEU A 141 -6.74 -13.68 18.49
C LEU A 141 -7.23 -14.97 19.15
N LYS A 142 -6.39 -15.99 19.25
CA LYS A 142 -6.72 -17.23 19.97
C LYS A 142 -6.66 -17.05 21.49
N GLU A 143 -5.71 -16.24 21.98
CA GLU A 143 -5.49 -16.00 23.39
C GLU A 143 -6.55 -15.04 23.96
N ASP A 144 -6.77 -13.90 23.33
CA ASP A 144 -7.77 -12.90 23.72
C ASP A 144 -8.33 -12.20 22.47
N PRO A 145 -9.40 -12.72 21.88
CA PRO A 145 -9.98 -12.16 20.65
C PRO A 145 -10.53 -10.74 20.86
N GLU A 146 -11.10 -10.46 22.03
CA GLU A 146 -11.70 -9.15 22.33
C GLU A 146 -10.62 -8.05 22.40
N ALA A 147 -9.55 -8.29 23.15
CA ALA A 147 -8.46 -7.34 23.25
C ALA A 147 -7.75 -7.13 21.89
N THR A 148 -7.60 -8.20 21.12
CA THR A 148 -6.91 -8.15 19.82
C THR A 148 -7.73 -7.43 18.75
N ALA A 149 -9.04 -7.55 18.77
CA ALA A 149 -9.94 -6.89 17.82
C ALA A 149 -10.26 -5.43 18.19
N ALA A 150 -9.74 -4.93 19.31
CA ALA A 150 -10.01 -3.57 19.82
C ALA A 150 -9.14 -2.47 19.17
N ALA A 151 -8.25 -2.81 18.22
CA ALA A 151 -7.32 -1.88 17.55
C ALA A 151 -7.94 -1.17 16.36
#